data_02a5783af7a7e1680a5ab0baa9425c86
#
_entry.id   02a5783af7a7e1680a5ab0baa9425c86
#
_cell.length_a   1.000
_cell.length_b   1.000
_cell.length_c   1.000
_cell.angle_alpha   90.00
_cell.angle_beta   90.00
_cell.angle_gamma   90.00
#
_symmetry.space_group_name_H-M   'P 1'
#
loop_
_entity.id
_entity.type
_entity.pdbx_description
1 polymer ?
#
loop_
_entity_poly.entity_id
_entity_poly.type
_entity_poly.pdbx_seq_one_letter_code
_entity_poly.pdbx_strand_id
1 'polypeptide(L)'
;MSLSDDVAAYSMATSQFLDAATIVNDDNLDRHVEGGWSARQVIHHVADSEAQSYARLRRLLAEPAGSVIQGYDEAGWAECPQLGYRDLPIVHSLEVFKAVRMASLDVLGRLREADLECYGEHSESGRYTLATWLDVYTQHPHAHAAQLIEAVNS
;
A
#
# COMPACT_ATOMS: atom_id res chain seq x y z
N MET A 1 -13.73 14.03 9.70
CA MET A 1 -12.71 13.50 10.61
C MET A 1 -11.55 14.48 10.66
N SER A 2 -10.82 14.54 11.76
CA SER A 2 -9.62 15.36 11.86
C SER A 2 -8.43 14.65 11.24
N LEU A 3 -7.38 15.38 10.87
CA LEU A 3 -6.12 14.78 10.43
C LEU A 3 -5.60 13.75 11.45
N SER A 4 -5.78 13.99 12.75
CA SER A 4 -5.38 13.03 13.80
C SER A 4 -6.15 11.71 13.69
N ASP A 5 -7.45 11.77 13.37
CA ASP A 5 -8.27 10.57 13.19
C ASP A 5 -7.83 9.79 11.93
N ASP A 6 -7.53 10.51 10.86
CA ASP A 6 -7.09 9.92 9.59
C ASP A 6 -5.70 9.24 9.74
N VAL A 7 -4.78 9.87 10.48
CA VAL A 7 -3.47 9.27 10.81
C VAL A 7 -3.62 8.04 11.71
N ALA A 8 -4.55 8.07 12.67
CA ALA A 8 -4.86 6.90 13.51
C ALA A 8 -5.44 5.76 12.66
N ALA A 9 -6.33 6.05 11.72
CA ALA A 9 -6.89 5.06 10.78
C ALA A 9 -5.80 4.44 9.89
N TYR A 10 -4.87 5.26 9.38
CA TYR A 10 -3.71 4.79 8.63
C TYR A 10 -2.83 3.83 9.45
N SER A 11 -2.54 4.17 10.70
CA SER A 11 -1.79 3.32 11.62
C SER A 11 -2.51 2.00 11.91
N MET A 12 -3.83 2.06 12.11
CA MET A 12 -4.67 0.88 12.35
C MET A 12 -4.66 -0.06 11.13
N ALA A 13 -4.80 0.47 9.92
CA ALA A 13 -4.75 -0.31 8.68
C ALA A 13 -3.40 -1.02 8.51
N THR A 14 -2.31 -0.36 8.93
CA THR A 14 -0.97 -0.98 8.95
C THR A 14 -0.93 -2.21 9.87
N SER A 15 -1.42 -2.08 11.10
CA SER A 15 -1.47 -3.18 12.05
C SER A 15 -2.37 -4.32 11.58
N GLN A 16 -3.53 -4.00 11.01
CA GLN A 16 -4.46 -5.00 10.47
C GLN A 16 -3.83 -5.86 9.38
N PHE A 17 -3.08 -5.24 8.44
CA PHE A 17 -2.40 -5.99 7.40
C PHE A 17 -1.28 -6.88 7.96
N LEU A 18 -0.47 -6.35 8.87
CA LEU A 18 0.60 -7.13 9.52
C LEU A 18 0.05 -8.29 10.33
N ASP A 19 -1.05 -8.08 11.07
CA ASP A 19 -1.74 -9.13 11.82
C ASP A 19 -2.29 -10.21 10.88
N ALA A 20 -2.93 -9.82 9.77
CA ALA A 20 -3.38 -10.75 8.75
C ALA A 20 -2.22 -11.57 8.15
N ALA A 21 -1.06 -10.95 7.94
CA ALA A 21 0.11 -11.63 7.42
C ALA A 21 0.70 -12.69 8.39
N THR A 22 0.41 -12.59 9.69
CA THR A 22 0.90 -13.58 10.68
C THR A 22 0.31 -14.97 10.51
N ILE A 23 -0.84 -15.12 9.86
CA ILE A 23 -1.47 -16.43 9.61
C ILE A 23 -0.95 -17.10 8.34
N VAL A 24 -0.14 -16.41 7.54
CA VAL A 24 0.46 -16.96 6.33
C VAL A 24 1.66 -17.84 6.71
N ASN A 25 1.71 -19.03 6.12
CA ASN A 25 2.78 -20.01 6.32
C ASN A 25 3.01 -20.78 5.02
N ASP A 26 4.01 -21.69 5.00
CA ASP A 26 4.36 -22.45 3.80
C ASP A 26 3.22 -23.33 3.25
N ASP A 27 2.28 -23.75 4.12
CA ASP A 27 1.17 -24.62 3.72
C ASP A 27 0.01 -23.86 3.05
N ASN A 28 -0.14 -22.56 3.32
CA ASN A 28 -1.26 -21.74 2.82
C ASN A 28 -0.86 -20.57 1.92
N LEU A 29 0.44 -20.29 1.80
CA LEU A 29 0.99 -19.13 1.09
C LEU A 29 0.53 -19.03 -0.37
N ASP A 30 0.36 -20.16 -1.04
CA ASP A 30 -0.03 -20.24 -2.45
C ASP A 30 -1.51 -20.59 -2.65
N ARG A 31 -2.30 -20.64 -1.58
CA ARG A 31 -3.76 -20.79 -1.67
C ARG A 31 -4.41 -19.53 -2.22
N HIS A 32 -5.46 -19.71 -2.98
CA HIS A 32 -6.26 -18.63 -3.54
C HIS A 32 -7.69 -19.06 -3.79
N VAL A 33 -8.63 -18.13 -3.81
CA VAL A 33 -9.96 -18.36 -4.34
C VAL A 33 -9.89 -18.49 -5.87
N GLU A 34 -10.85 -19.14 -6.50
CA GLU A 34 -10.89 -19.29 -7.95
C GLU A 34 -10.83 -17.93 -8.64
N GLY A 35 -9.86 -17.76 -9.54
CA GLY A 35 -9.61 -16.49 -10.26
C GLY A 35 -8.98 -15.37 -9.43
N GLY A 36 -8.70 -15.59 -8.14
CA GLY A 36 -8.08 -14.61 -7.25
C GLY A 36 -6.57 -14.77 -7.11
N TRP A 37 -5.95 -13.81 -6.48
CA TRP A 37 -4.53 -13.86 -6.11
C TRP A 37 -4.30 -14.75 -4.89
N SER A 38 -3.14 -15.40 -4.86
CA SER A 38 -2.67 -16.10 -3.67
C SER A 38 -2.21 -15.11 -2.58
N ALA A 39 -2.07 -15.60 -1.35
CA ALA A 39 -1.51 -14.82 -0.24
C ALA A 39 -0.13 -14.25 -0.61
N ARG A 40 0.72 -15.02 -1.27
CA ARG A 40 2.04 -14.58 -1.79
C ARG A 40 1.91 -13.39 -2.72
N GLN A 41 1.04 -13.49 -3.72
CA GLN A 41 0.82 -12.42 -4.70
C GLN A 41 0.29 -11.14 -4.05
N VAL A 42 -0.65 -11.26 -3.12
CA VAL A 42 -1.19 -10.12 -2.36
C VAL A 42 -0.07 -9.41 -1.58
N ILE A 43 0.80 -10.14 -0.89
CA ILE A 43 1.89 -9.56 -0.09
C ILE A 43 2.89 -8.82 -0.99
N HIS A 44 3.29 -9.41 -2.13
CA HIS A 44 4.19 -8.74 -3.07
C HIS A 44 3.54 -7.48 -3.67
N HIS A 45 2.27 -7.56 -4.07
CA HIS A 45 1.53 -6.41 -4.59
C HIS A 45 1.43 -5.27 -3.57
N VAL A 46 1.10 -5.56 -2.33
CA VAL A 46 0.99 -4.53 -1.28
C VAL A 46 2.33 -3.86 -1.03
N ALA A 47 3.44 -4.61 -1.03
CA ALA A 47 4.78 -4.04 -0.90
C ALA A 47 5.13 -3.11 -2.06
N ASP A 48 4.85 -3.51 -3.30
CA ASP A 48 5.11 -2.70 -4.49
C ASP A 48 4.26 -1.42 -4.49
N SER A 49 2.98 -1.52 -4.10
CA SER A 49 2.11 -0.36 -3.93
C SER A 49 2.62 0.60 -2.85
N GLU A 50 3.13 0.09 -1.73
CA GLU A 50 3.71 0.92 -0.67
C GLU A 50 5.01 1.61 -1.12
N ALA A 51 5.83 1.00 -1.96
CA ALA A 51 6.98 1.66 -2.56
C ALA A 51 6.55 2.86 -3.41
N GLN A 52 5.44 2.78 -4.14
CA GLN A 52 4.83 3.92 -4.83
C GLN A 52 4.32 4.98 -3.83
N SER A 53 3.67 4.55 -2.75
CA SER A 53 3.15 5.45 -1.71
C SER A 53 4.26 6.31 -1.11
N TYR A 54 5.40 5.70 -0.82
CA TYR A 54 6.57 6.37 -0.26
C TYR A 54 7.06 7.53 -1.12
N ALA A 55 7.20 7.30 -2.42
CA ALA A 55 7.63 8.31 -3.38
C ALA A 55 6.56 9.39 -3.57
N ARG A 56 5.28 9.00 -3.69
CA ARG A 56 4.15 9.91 -3.89
C ARG A 56 3.98 10.90 -2.74
N LEU A 57 4.06 10.43 -1.49
CA LEU A 57 4.00 11.30 -0.31
C LEU A 57 5.05 12.40 -0.35
N ARG A 58 6.28 12.06 -0.72
CA ARG A 58 7.39 13.01 -0.82
C ARG A 58 7.21 14.00 -1.96
N ARG A 59 6.74 13.55 -3.12
CA ARG A 59 6.43 14.44 -4.26
C ARG A 59 5.34 15.45 -3.89
N LEU A 60 4.26 15.00 -3.26
CA LEU A 60 3.15 15.86 -2.86
C LEU A 60 3.60 16.95 -1.87
N LEU A 61 4.53 16.64 -0.95
CA LEU A 61 4.97 17.58 0.07
C LEU A 61 6.13 18.49 -0.38
N ALA A 62 7.04 17.98 -1.18
CA ALA A 62 8.32 18.64 -1.43
C ALA A 62 8.53 19.14 -2.86
N GLU A 63 7.77 18.66 -3.84
CA GLU A 63 7.87 19.09 -5.23
C GLU A 63 6.81 20.17 -5.54
N PRO A 64 6.98 20.95 -6.63
CA PRO A 64 6.01 21.96 -7.03
C PRO A 64 4.60 21.40 -7.19
N ALA A 65 3.59 22.18 -6.82
CA ALA A 65 2.19 21.83 -7.02
C ALA A 65 1.92 21.47 -8.49
N GLY A 66 1.21 20.38 -8.72
CA GLY A 66 0.93 19.85 -10.06
C GLY A 66 2.04 18.95 -10.63
N SER A 67 3.09 18.64 -9.87
CA SER A 67 4.09 17.64 -10.30
C SER A 67 3.44 16.28 -10.58
N VAL A 68 4.02 15.53 -11.52
CA VAL A 68 3.46 14.26 -11.97
C VAL A 68 3.52 13.22 -10.85
N ILE A 69 2.38 12.60 -10.57
CA ILE A 69 2.25 11.39 -9.76
C ILE A 69 2.07 10.21 -10.70
N GLN A 70 3.12 9.44 -10.89
CA GLN A 70 3.10 8.34 -11.83
C GLN A 70 2.26 7.16 -11.33
N GLY A 71 1.30 6.72 -12.15
CA GLY A 71 0.64 5.43 -12.02
C GLY A 71 1.55 4.28 -12.46
N TYR A 72 1.13 3.05 -12.21
CA TYR A 72 1.83 1.86 -12.69
C TYR A 72 0.85 0.74 -13.04
N ASP A 73 1.25 -0.14 -13.93
CA ASP A 73 0.44 -1.29 -14.36
C ASP A 73 0.52 -2.42 -13.34
N GLU A 74 -0.38 -2.42 -12.37
CA GLU A 74 -0.43 -3.42 -11.28
C GLU A 74 -0.56 -4.85 -11.81
N ALA A 75 -1.39 -5.06 -12.83
CA ALA A 75 -1.59 -6.37 -13.43
C ALA A 75 -0.33 -6.84 -14.18
N GLY A 76 0.28 -5.95 -14.94
CA GLY A 76 1.54 -6.23 -15.64
C GLY A 76 2.68 -6.55 -14.67
N TRP A 77 2.74 -5.87 -13.52
CA TRP A 77 3.73 -6.18 -12.49
C TRP A 77 3.48 -7.55 -11.87
N ALA A 78 2.23 -7.88 -11.55
CA ALA A 78 1.88 -9.18 -10.97
C ALA A 78 2.17 -10.37 -11.91
N GLU A 79 2.10 -10.16 -13.22
CA GLU A 79 2.37 -11.19 -14.24
C GLU A 79 3.83 -11.22 -14.71
N CYS A 80 4.65 -10.24 -14.33
CA CYS A 80 6.06 -10.18 -14.71
C CYS A 80 6.87 -11.26 -13.98
N PRO A 81 7.46 -12.24 -14.70
CA PRO A 81 8.18 -13.35 -14.06
C PRO A 81 9.36 -12.90 -13.20
N GLN A 82 10.05 -11.82 -13.60
CA GLN A 82 11.22 -11.30 -12.87
C GLN A 82 10.85 -10.66 -11.54
N LEU A 83 9.59 -10.21 -11.36
CA LEU A 83 9.11 -9.66 -10.09
C LEU A 83 8.66 -10.75 -9.10
N GLY A 84 8.53 -12.00 -9.57
CA GLY A 84 8.45 -13.19 -8.72
C GLY A 84 7.23 -13.28 -7.80
N TYR A 85 6.09 -12.69 -8.18
CA TYR A 85 4.87 -12.70 -7.37
C TYR A 85 4.38 -14.13 -7.04
N ARG A 86 4.78 -15.12 -7.85
CA ARG A 86 4.35 -16.52 -7.71
C ARG A 86 5.36 -17.42 -7.00
N ASP A 87 6.61 -16.96 -6.80
CA ASP A 87 7.68 -17.86 -6.35
C ASP A 87 8.70 -17.23 -5.39
N LEU A 88 8.83 -15.90 -5.31
CA LEU A 88 9.77 -15.28 -4.39
C LEU A 88 9.29 -15.40 -2.92
N PRO A 89 10.23 -15.54 -1.97
CA PRO A 89 9.93 -15.46 -0.54
C PRO A 89 9.31 -14.11 -0.17
N ILE A 90 8.33 -14.12 0.72
CA ILE A 90 7.57 -12.92 1.12
C ILE A 90 8.28 -12.05 2.17
N VAL A 91 9.33 -12.54 2.80
CA VAL A 91 9.98 -11.86 3.95
C VAL A 91 10.40 -10.43 3.62
N HIS A 92 11.06 -10.21 2.49
CA HIS A 92 11.53 -8.87 2.12
C HIS A 92 10.39 -7.95 1.72
N SER A 93 9.32 -8.46 1.12
CA SER A 93 8.11 -7.66 0.83
C SER A 93 7.42 -7.22 2.11
N LEU A 94 7.32 -8.06 3.12
CA LEU A 94 6.81 -7.67 4.44
C LEU A 94 7.69 -6.62 5.13
N GLU A 95 9.02 -6.74 4.99
CA GLU A 95 9.96 -5.74 5.49
C GLU A 95 9.80 -4.39 4.79
N VAL A 96 9.64 -4.38 3.46
CA VAL A 96 9.34 -3.16 2.68
C VAL A 96 8.05 -2.53 3.15
N PHE A 97 6.96 -3.29 3.22
CA PHE A 97 5.68 -2.80 3.74
C PHE A 97 5.85 -2.12 5.09
N LYS A 98 6.41 -2.82 6.06
CA LYS A 98 6.61 -2.32 7.42
C LYS A 98 7.46 -1.05 7.46
N ALA A 99 8.60 -1.04 6.78
CA ALA A 99 9.52 0.09 6.78
C ALA A 99 8.89 1.34 6.14
N VAL A 100 8.20 1.18 5.01
CA VAL A 100 7.51 2.28 4.33
C VAL A 100 6.39 2.86 5.20
N ARG A 101 5.57 2.00 5.82
CA ARG A 101 4.48 2.43 6.69
C ARG A 101 4.99 3.20 7.92
N MET A 102 6.05 2.71 8.56
CA MET A 102 6.67 3.39 9.71
C MET A 102 7.26 4.76 9.30
N ALA A 103 8.03 4.80 8.21
CA ALA A 103 8.59 6.05 7.70
C ALA A 103 7.51 7.06 7.27
N SER A 104 6.39 6.57 6.72
CA SER A 104 5.25 7.43 6.39
C SER A 104 4.54 7.97 7.62
N LEU A 105 4.37 7.17 8.67
CA LEU A 105 3.81 7.62 9.96
C LEU A 105 4.64 8.73 10.59
N ASP A 106 5.99 8.66 10.52
CA ASP A 106 6.87 9.71 11.00
C ASP A 106 6.59 11.05 10.28
N VAL A 107 6.33 11.00 8.97
CA VAL A 107 5.97 12.19 8.16
C VAL A 107 4.56 12.67 8.51
N LEU A 108 3.58 11.76 8.57
CA LEU A 108 2.18 12.09 8.88
C LEU A 108 2.04 12.79 10.23
N GLY A 109 2.85 12.39 11.23
CA GLY A 109 2.87 13.02 12.56
C GLY A 109 3.37 14.48 12.56
N ARG A 110 3.89 14.98 11.45
CA ARG A 110 4.39 16.36 11.29
C ARG A 110 3.47 17.24 10.45
N LEU A 111 2.41 16.67 9.86
CA LEU A 111 1.50 17.39 8.98
C LEU A 111 0.56 18.32 9.76
N ARG A 112 0.13 19.37 9.08
CA ARG A 112 -0.97 20.26 9.48
C ARG A 112 -2.15 20.02 8.52
N GLU A 113 -3.34 20.41 8.93
CA GLU A 113 -4.55 20.30 8.09
C GLU A 113 -4.36 20.95 6.69
N ALA A 114 -3.66 22.08 6.62
CA ALA A 114 -3.40 22.77 5.36
C ALA A 114 -2.53 21.96 4.39
N ASP A 115 -1.71 21.05 4.88
CA ASP A 115 -0.85 20.22 4.03
C ASP A 115 -1.65 19.19 3.23
N LEU A 116 -2.87 18.86 3.65
CA LEU A 116 -3.78 17.97 2.93
C LEU A 116 -4.16 18.45 1.53
N GLU A 117 -4.07 19.77 1.28
CA GLU A 117 -4.34 20.39 -0.01
C GLU A 117 -3.15 20.34 -1.00
N CYS A 118 -1.95 19.93 -0.55
CA CYS A 118 -0.83 19.67 -1.46
C CYS A 118 -1.26 18.69 -2.54
N TYR A 119 -0.92 18.97 -3.80
CA TYR A 119 -1.40 18.14 -4.91
C TYR A 119 -0.38 17.94 -6.03
N GLY A 120 -0.54 16.84 -6.75
CA GLY A 120 0.08 16.53 -8.03
C GLY A 120 -0.97 16.15 -9.05
N GLU A 121 -0.53 15.87 -10.26
CA GLU A 121 -1.36 15.34 -11.35
C GLU A 121 -1.02 13.85 -11.57
N HIS A 122 -1.95 13.01 -11.17
CA HIS A 122 -1.80 11.57 -11.37
C HIS A 122 -1.99 11.23 -12.84
N SER A 123 -1.08 10.43 -13.40
CA SER A 123 -1.06 10.13 -14.84
C SER A 123 -2.33 9.46 -15.38
N GLU A 124 -3.15 8.86 -14.51
CA GLU A 124 -4.38 8.15 -14.88
C GLU A 124 -5.65 8.84 -14.38
N SER A 125 -5.61 9.45 -13.18
CA SER A 125 -6.80 9.99 -12.51
C SER A 125 -6.85 11.52 -12.40
N GLY A 126 -5.81 12.23 -12.84
CA GLY A 126 -5.76 13.71 -12.77
C GLY A 126 -5.39 14.22 -11.37
N ARG A 127 -6.02 15.31 -10.92
CA ARG A 127 -5.68 15.95 -9.65
C ARG A 127 -5.70 14.95 -8.49
N TYR A 128 -4.58 14.87 -7.80
CA TYR A 128 -4.32 13.92 -6.71
C TYR A 128 -3.76 14.68 -5.51
N THR A 129 -4.55 14.81 -4.45
CA THR A 129 -4.18 15.56 -3.25
C THR A 129 -3.53 14.66 -2.20
N LEU A 130 -2.88 15.28 -1.20
CA LEU A 130 -2.39 14.52 -0.04
C LEU A 130 -3.54 13.88 0.75
N ALA A 131 -4.71 14.53 0.83
CA ALA A 131 -5.92 13.93 1.39
C ALA A 131 -6.31 12.65 0.64
N THR A 132 -6.29 12.68 -0.70
CA THR A 132 -6.55 11.50 -1.54
C THR A 132 -5.51 10.40 -1.28
N TRP A 133 -4.23 10.76 -1.20
CA TRP A 133 -3.16 9.81 -0.88
C TRP A 133 -3.41 9.11 0.47
N LEU A 134 -3.78 9.88 1.50
CA LEU A 134 -4.01 9.36 2.84
C LEU A 134 -5.21 8.39 2.88
N ASP A 135 -6.29 8.73 2.19
CA ASP A 135 -7.46 7.85 2.06
C ASP A 135 -7.12 6.57 1.30
N VAL A 136 -6.51 6.67 0.12
CA VAL A 136 -6.12 5.51 -0.70
C VAL A 136 -5.23 4.55 0.08
N TYR A 137 -4.18 5.06 0.72
CA TYR A 137 -3.23 4.21 1.45
C TYR A 137 -3.68 3.81 2.86
N THR A 138 -4.81 4.32 3.32
CA THR A 138 -5.54 3.76 4.47
C THR A 138 -6.42 2.59 4.03
N GLN A 139 -7.16 2.74 2.93
CA GLN A 139 -8.08 1.72 2.44
C GLN A 139 -7.36 0.50 1.82
N HIS A 140 -6.25 0.73 1.12
CA HIS A 140 -5.55 -0.30 0.35
C HIS A 140 -5.08 -1.49 1.22
N PRO A 141 -4.28 -1.32 2.28
CA PRO A 141 -3.87 -2.44 3.12
C PRO A 141 -5.04 -3.05 3.91
N HIS A 142 -6.07 -2.25 4.23
CA HIS A 142 -7.28 -2.77 4.88
C HIS A 142 -8.02 -3.76 3.97
N ALA A 143 -8.24 -3.41 2.70
CA ALA A 143 -8.88 -4.28 1.72
C ALA A 143 -8.05 -5.55 1.45
N HIS A 144 -6.73 -5.39 1.32
CA HIS A 144 -5.83 -6.52 1.07
C HIS A 144 -5.63 -7.41 2.31
N ALA A 145 -5.79 -6.92 3.53
CA ALA A 145 -5.83 -7.77 4.72
C ALA A 145 -7.03 -8.75 4.65
N ALA A 146 -8.20 -8.27 4.26
CA ALA A 146 -9.37 -9.12 4.06
C ALA A 146 -9.16 -10.16 2.93
N GLN A 147 -8.59 -9.72 1.80
CA GLN A 147 -8.26 -10.60 0.67
C GLN A 147 -7.25 -11.68 1.07
N LEU A 148 -6.24 -11.32 1.87
CA LEU A 148 -5.23 -12.25 2.38
C LEU A 148 -5.86 -13.34 3.23
N ILE A 149 -6.75 -12.96 4.17
CA ILE A 149 -7.47 -13.89 5.03
C ILE A 149 -8.36 -14.83 4.20
N GLU A 150 -9.04 -14.31 3.19
CA GLU A 150 -9.86 -15.12 2.27
C GLU A 150 -9.00 -16.11 1.51
N ALA A 151 -7.87 -15.69 0.97
CA ALA A 151 -6.95 -16.54 0.22
C ALA A 151 -6.44 -17.74 1.05
N VAL A 152 -5.97 -17.50 2.27
CA VAL A 152 -5.42 -18.57 3.13
C VAL A 152 -6.47 -19.56 3.62
N ASN A 153 -7.73 -19.14 3.68
CA ASN A 153 -8.87 -19.99 4.11
C ASN A 153 -9.59 -20.68 2.94
N SER A 154 -9.13 -20.46 1.73
CA SER A 154 -9.72 -21.08 0.53
C SER A 154 -9.38 -22.55 0.35
#